data_f1a181ce757b174f647e6e06f385a5c3
#
_entry.id   f1a181ce757b174f647e6e06f385a5c3
#
_cell.length_a   1.000
_cell.length_b   1.000
_cell.length_c   1.000
_cell.angle_alpha   90.00
_cell.angle_beta   90.00
_cell.angle_gamma   90.00
#
_symmetry.space_group_name_H-M   'P 1'
#
loop_
_entity.id
_entity.type
_entity.pdbx_description
1 polymer ?
#
loop_
_entity_poly.entity_id
_entity_poly.type
_entity_poly.pdbx_seq_one_letter_code
_entity_poly.pdbx_strand_id
1 'polypeptide(L)'
;MIKYTDFFELIDNGGNLPIAALFMTYGFDAELFEHHILPSFIGILDDPRENELRFRNQIALKLKEIPIGVISDSKQFNGGRTFLYDHITVQNETFHPKCYMLLFKEYLRVIISSGNITKSGLCYNAELVWYEDIYLDKSNSISNELQFILSFIEERYSLDNMPALKMIRKYLNKCEFNEAYPKIISTCSNKNVFNKVISELKNCRGNCKTITIISPFFENDREKEIESTLLMSFLNEVKNIYPKAKINICFPANKQGDKYIVNAPFGIFNEVTKKYKDISLFVVPREWEREDDDPISRTLHAKLIYAQFDNGYNLYLSGSINFTNNAMTSSISNLRNIEIGVLNYTKQKLILPNFIKVSLSNLEFVEKEETIKQLTCFINKAEYNGKDLKILFNSNKMVVPCKIYYNENLLLSIDNQIEEKIIKNFILKKPQDLKVECNDFIFYVPILIPNKEDIITDDLKLNFELDMKDIIDYLSGKYKSISELERMKRIVSNEKQDRNNEMLIFFRQNLQRFYKALLAL
;
A
#
# COMPACT_ATOMS: atom_id res chain seq x y z
N MET A 1 -13.00 -3.36 -22.40
CA MET A 1 -11.88 -4.27 -22.63
C MET A 1 -10.87 -3.98 -21.53
N ILE A 2 -10.64 -4.92 -20.64
CA ILE A 2 -9.60 -4.75 -19.62
C ILE A 2 -8.29 -4.87 -20.37
N LYS A 3 -7.57 -3.76 -20.49
CA LYS A 3 -6.24 -3.72 -21.09
C LYS A 3 -5.22 -4.12 -20.03
N TYR A 4 -4.10 -4.67 -20.46
CA TYR A 4 -2.88 -4.59 -19.68
C TYR A 4 -2.57 -3.11 -19.53
N THR A 5 -2.50 -2.62 -18.29
CA THR A 5 -2.25 -1.23 -17.99
C THR A 5 -1.02 -1.17 -17.11
N ASP A 6 -0.08 -0.33 -17.45
CA ASP A 6 1.01 0.02 -16.56
C ASP A 6 0.43 0.84 -15.39
N PHE A 7 0.79 0.50 -14.15
CA PHE A 7 0.36 1.26 -12.99
C PHE A 7 0.80 2.74 -13.09
N PHE A 8 1.96 2.99 -13.66
CA PHE A 8 2.49 4.34 -13.86
C PHE A 8 1.62 5.16 -14.82
N GLU A 9 1.05 4.55 -15.87
CA GLU A 9 0.09 5.23 -16.77
C GLU A 9 -1.20 5.66 -16.03
N LEU A 10 -1.58 4.95 -14.95
CA LEU A 10 -2.76 5.32 -14.17
C LEU A 10 -2.51 6.51 -13.23
N ILE A 11 -1.29 6.70 -12.76
CA ILE A 11 -0.94 7.78 -11.85
C ILE A 11 -0.39 9.01 -12.60
N ASP A 12 0.20 8.83 -13.76
CA ASP A 12 0.59 9.92 -14.67
C ASP A 12 -0.64 10.42 -15.45
N ASN A 13 -0.90 11.70 -15.39
CA ASN A 13 -2.03 12.33 -16.07
C ASN A 13 -1.57 13.32 -17.16
N GLY A 14 -0.50 13.00 -17.88
CA GLY A 14 -0.04 13.77 -19.03
C GLY A 14 0.32 15.23 -18.70
N GLY A 15 0.90 15.45 -17.52
CA GLY A 15 1.35 16.77 -17.06
C GLY A 15 0.34 17.52 -16.16
N ASN A 16 -0.89 17.03 -15.97
CA ASN A 16 -1.78 17.56 -14.93
C ASN A 16 -1.36 17.04 -13.56
N LEU A 17 -1.01 17.95 -12.66
CA LEU A 17 -0.57 17.58 -11.32
C LEU A 17 -1.77 17.45 -10.37
N PRO A 18 -1.78 16.45 -9.47
CA PRO A 18 -2.77 16.39 -8.42
C PRO A 18 -2.57 17.53 -7.42
N ILE A 19 -3.64 17.96 -6.77
CA ILE A 19 -3.62 18.93 -5.68
C ILE A 19 -3.55 18.26 -4.31
N ALA A 20 -3.77 16.94 -4.24
CA ALA A 20 -3.53 16.08 -3.08
C ALA A 20 -3.46 14.61 -3.51
N ALA A 21 -2.76 13.76 -2.76
CA ALA A 21 -2.74 12.31 -2.99
C ALA A 21 -2.77 11.53 -1.67
N LEU A 22 -3.53 10.43 -1.66
CA LEU A 22 -3.63 9.51 -0.51
C LEU A 22 -3.42 8.07 -0.99
N PHE A 23 -2.50 7.38 -0.34
CA PHE A 23 -2.15 6.00 -0.63
C PHE A 23 -2.43 5.12 0.60
N MET A 24 -3.32 4.16 0.45
CA MET A 24 -3.60 3.13 1.44
C MET A 24 -3.10 1.79 0.93
N THR A 25 -2.17 1.17 1.64
CA THR A 25 -1.52 -0.08 1.20
C THR A 25 -1.15 -0.97 2.38
N TYR A 26 -1.08 -2.29 2.18
CA TYR A 26 -0.56 -3.20 3.19
C TYR A 26 0.97 -3.14 3.26
N GLY A 27 1.64 -3.43 2.16
CA GLY A 27 3.10 -3.32 2.06
C GLY A 27 3.50 -1.99 1.43
N PHE A 28 4.48 -1.31 2.04
CA PHE A 28 5.00 -0.03 1.59
C PHE A 28 6.52 -0.03 1.52
N ASP A 29 7.04 0.11 0.31
CA ASP A 29 8.46 0.30 0.01
C ASP A 29 8.69 1.80 -0.25
N ALA A 30 9.30 2.47 0.74
CA ALA A 30 9.53 3.92 0.69
C ALA A 30 10.50 4.30 -0.43
N GLU A 31 11.53 3.49 -0.69
CA GLU A 31 12.49 3.74 -1.77
C GLU A 31 11.83 3.69 -3.15
N LEU A 32 11.02 2.64 -3.40
CA LEU A 32 10.25 2.52 -4.62
C LEU A 32 9.28 3.70 -4.79
N PHE A 33 8.58 4.07 -3.72
CA PHE A 33 7.63 5.17 -3.74
C PHE A 33 8.32 6.49 -4.06
N GLU A 34 9.41 6.82 -3.37
CA GLU A 34 10.12 8.10 -3.48
C GLU A 34 10.89 8.26 -4.80
N HIS A 35 11.41 7.16 -5.37
CA HIS A 35 12.22 7.23 -6.57
C HIS A 35 11.44 6.99 -7.88
N HIS A 36 10.27 6.33 -7.81
CA HIS A 36 9.53 5.97 -9.02
C HIS A 36 8.08 6.45 -9.01
N ILE A 37 7.31 6.20 -7.92
CA ILE A 37 5.88 6.49 -7.91
C ILE A 37 5.65 8.00 -7.70
N LEU A 38 6.24 8.56 -6.67
CA LEU A 38 6.10 9.98 -6.32
C LEU A 38 6.49 10.89 -7.48
N PRO A 39 7.67 10.75 -8.12
CA PRO A 39 8.06 11.59 -9.24
C PRO A 39 7.08 11.56 -10.40
N SER A 40 6.55 10.38 -10.75
CA SER A 40 5.67 10.23 -11.91
C SER A 40 4.39 11.04 -11.81
N PHE A 41 3.73 11.11 -10.64
CA PHE A 41 2.47 11.87 -10.54
C PHE A 41 2.65 13.33 -10.13
N ILE A 42 3.81 13.72 -9.55
CA ILE A 42 4.10 15.14 -9.28
C ILE A 42 4.87 15.84 -10.41
N GLY A 43 5.06 15.15 -11.55
CA GLY A 43 5.61 15.72 -12.76
C GLY A 43 7.13 15.98 -12.72
N ILE A 44 7.90 15.09 -12.09
CA ILE A 44 9.36 15.15 -12.09
C ILE A 44 9.90 14.11 -13.05
N LEU A 45 10.62 14.61 -14.07
CA LEU A 45 11.19 13.78 -15.14
C LEU A 45 12.67 13.48 -14.92
N ASP A 46 13.33 14.16 -13.98
CA ASP A 46 14.74 13.97 -13.70
C ASP A 46 15.01 12.56 -13.12
N ASP A 47 16.02 11.89 -13.65
CA ASP A 47 16.50 10.62 -13.10
C ASP A 47 17.40 10.89 -11.88
N PRO A 48 17.11 10.32 -10.71
CA PRO A 48 17.95 10.48 -9.52
C PRO A 48 19.40 10.02 -9.72
N ARG A 49 19.65 9.13 -10.69
CA ARG A 49 20.99 8.64 -11.04
C ARG A 49 21.82 9.65 -11.80
N GLU A 50 21.16 10.57 -12.54
CA GLU A 50 21.84 11.60 -13.33
C GLU A 50 22.16 12.84 -12.49
N ASN A 51 21.21 13.29 -11.66
CA ASN A 51 21.37 14.46 -10.80
C ASN A 51 20.54 14.34 -9.51
N GLU A 52 21.07 13.64 -8.53
CA GLU A 52 20.39 13.38 -7.26
C GLU A 52 20.00 14.67 -6.51
N LEU A 53 20.84 15.70 -6.52
CA LEU A 53 20.58 16.96 -5.83
C LEU A 53 19.39 17.70 -6.45
N ARG A 54 19.36 17.80 -7.77
CA ARG A 54 18.27 18.45 -8.51
C ARG A 54 16.96 17.69 -8.31
N PHE A 55 16.99 16.38 -8.44
CA PHE A 55 15.85 15.50 -8.20
C PHE A 55 15.26 15.69 -6.80
N ARG A 56 16.10 15.64 -5.76
CA ARG A 56 15.67 15.83 -4.36
C ARG A 56 15.07 17.21 -4.12
N ASN A 57 15.67 18.27 -4.67
CA ASN A 57 15.15 19.63 -4.53
C ASN A 57 13.79 19.81 -5.21
N GLN A 58 13.61 19.26 -6.40
CA GLN A 58 12.33 19.32 -7.10
C GLN A 58 11.23 18.61 -6.33
N ILE A 59 11.48 17.40 -5.81
CA ILE A 59 10.52 16.68 -4.97
C ILE A 59 10.19 17.51 -3.71
N ALA A 60 11.21 18.01 -3.00
CA ALA A 60 10.99 18.79 -1.78
C ALA A 60 10.16 20.07 -2.02
N LEU A 61 10.33 20.74 -3.16
CA LEU A 61 9.51 21.88 -3.55
C LEU A 61 8.06 21.46 -3.84
N LYS A 62 7.85 20.39 -4.60
CA LYS A 62 6.50 19.90 -4.92
C LYS A 62 5.74 19.41 -3.69
N LEU A 63 6.40 18.77 -2.73
CA LEU A 63 5.79 18.32 -1.48
C LEU A 63 5.30 19.48 -0.58
N LYS A 64 5.77 20.71 -0.79
CA LYS A 64 5.21 21.88 -0.11
C LYS A 64 3.85 22.29 -0.68
N GLU A 65 3.66 22.06 -1.99
CA GLU A 65 2.45 22.46 -2.72
C GLU A 65 1.38 21.36 -2.71
N ILE A 66 1.82 20.08 -2.76
CA ILE A 66 0.95 18.92 -2.93
C ILE A 66 0.99 18.07 -1.66
N PRO A 67 -0.03 18.13 -0.80
CA PRO A 67 -0.14 17.24 0.35
C PRO A 67 -0.23 15.78 -0.07
N ILE A 68 0.63 14.94 0.49
CA ILE A 68 0.67 13.50 0.23
C ILE A 68 0.55 12.77 1.55
N GLY A 69 -0.38 11.82 1.61
CA GLY A 69 -0.59 10.93 2.73
C GLY A 69 -0.36 9.47 2.34
N VAL A 70 0.29 8.71 3.19
CA VAL A 70 0.45 7.26 3.10
C VAL A 70 -0.07 6.63 4.38
N ILE A 71 -0.90 5.60 4.28
CA ILE A 71 -1.33 4.78 5.41
C ILE A 71 -0.96 3.33 5.07
N SER A 72 -0.13 2.69 5.90
CA SER A 72 0.31 1.33 5.66
C SER A 72 0.24 0.45 6.91
N ASP A 73 0.40 -0.86 6.74
CA ASP A 73 0.50 -1.78 7.87
C ASP A 73 1.89 -1.70 8.51
N SER A 74 1.95 -1.62 9.84
CA SER A 74 3.21 -1.51 10.57
C SER A 74 4.13 -2.73 10.41
N LYS A 75 3.56 -3.91 10.15
CA LYS A 75 4.32 -5.17 9.99
C LYS A 75 5.01 -5.26 8.62
N GLN A 76 4.64 -4.39 7.68
CA GLN A 76 5.10 -4.42 6.30
C GLN A 76 5.79 -3.10 5.89
N PHE A 77 6.19 -2.31 6.88
CA PHE A 77 6.98 -1.10 6.68
C PHE A 77 8.41 -1.31 7.19
N ASN A 78 9.38 -1.18 6.30
CA ASN A 78 10.80 -1.44 6.57
C ASN A 78 11.63 -0.14 6.74
N GLY A 79 10.96 1.00 6.95
CA GLY A 79 11.64 2.30 7.04
C GLY A 79 12.12 2.83 5.70
N GLY A 80 13.05 3.77 5.73
CA GLY A 80 13.75 4.28 4.54
C GLY A 80 13.18 5.55 3.93
N ARG A 81 12.21 6.23 4.58
CA ARG A 81 11.72 7.52 4.11
C ARG A 81 12.81 8.60 4.13
N THR A 82 12.88 9.34 3.05
CA THR A 82 13.82 10.47 2.93
C THR A 82 13.15 11.80 2.68
N PHE A 83 11.85 11.83 2.26
CA PHE A 83 11.10 13.05 1.99
C PHE A 83 9.97 13.31 2.99
N LEU A 84 9.55 14.58 3.09
CA LEU A 84 8.52 15.06 4.01
C LEU A 84 7.12 14.90 3.41
N TYR A 85 6.54 13.72 3.47
CA TYR A 85 5.13 13.46 3.28
C TYR A 85 4.53 12.80 4.53
N ASP A 86 3.22 12.82 4.69
CA ASP A 86 2.58 12.17 5.83
C ASP A 86 2.61 10.66 5.65
N HIS A 87 3.11 9.95 6.64
CA HIS A 87 3.05 8.50 6.66
C HIS A 87 2.64 8.01 8.06
N ILE A 88 1.65 7.15 8.10
CA ILE A 88 1.14 6.52 9.31
C ILE A 88 1.13 5.02 9.12
N THR A 89 1.58 4.30 10.15
CA THR A 89 1.51 2.85 10.20
C THR A 89 0.42 2.39 11.16
N VAL A 90 -0.45 1.51 10.68
CA VAL A 90 -1.53 0.90 11.47
C VAL A 90 -1.02 -0.34 12.19
N GLN A 91 -1.44 -0.55 13.45
CA GLN A 91 -0.85 -1.56 14.33
C GLN A 91 -1.83 -2.58 14.91
N ASN A 92 -3.09 -2.24 15.05
CA ASN A 92 -4.06 -3.05 15.81
C ASN A 92 -4.71 -4.15 14.98
N GLU A 93 -5.13 -3.81 13.77
CA GLU A 93 -5.69 -4.72 12.79
C GLU A 93 -4.69 -4.92 11.65
N THR A 94 -4.90 -5.92 10.81
CA THR A 94 -4.17 -5.99 9.55
C THR A 94 -4.74 -4.94 8.60
N PHE A 95 -3.94 -3.92 8.29
CA PHE A 95 -4.31 -2.86 7.36
C PHE A 95 -3.96 -3.30 5.93
N HIS A 96 -4.93 -3.90 5.24
CA HIS A 96 -4.69 -4.58 3.98
C HIS A 96 -5.32 -3.94 2.72
N PRO A 97 -5.84 -2.69 2.74
CA PRO A 97 -6.34 -2.08 1.50
C PRO A 97 -5.21 -1.83 0.51
N LYS A 98 -5.55 -1.72 -0.76
CA LYS A 98 -4.73 -1.16 -1.83
C LYS A 98 -5.63 -0.22 -2.61
N CYS A 99 -5.75 0.99 -2.05
CA CYS A 99 -6.62 2.04 -2.57
C CYS A 99 -5.82 3.34 -2.64
N TYR A 100 -5.70 3.87 -3.83
CA TYR A 100 -4.91 5.05 -4.12
C TYR A 100 -5.81 6.13 -4.70
N MET A 101 -5.73 7.34 -4.17
CA MET A 101 -6.58 8.46 -4.54
C MET A 101 -5.72 9.65 -4.93
N LEU A 102 -5.91 10.14 -6.15
CA LEU A 102 -5.22 11.30 -6.70
C LEU A 102 -6.29 12.38 -6.98
N LEU A 103 -6.30 13.44 -6.17
CA LEU A 103 -7.22 14.54 -6.34
C LEU A 103 -6.62 15.56 -7.30
N PHE A 104 -7.22 15.69 -8.47
CA PHE A 104 -6.92 16.73 -9.45
C PHE A 104 -7.89 17.91 -9.28
N LYS A 105 -7.67 18.98 -10.01
CA LYS A 105 -8.52 20.16 -9.95
C LYS A 105 -9.96 19.87 -10.39
N GLU A 106 -10.11 19.04 -11.42
CA GLU A 106 -11.41 18.75 -12.07
C GLU A 106 -12.05 17.44 -11.57
N TYR A 107 -11.28 16.49 -11.07
CA TYR A 107 -11.77 15.16 -10.67
C TYR A 107 -10.91 14.51 -9.59
N LEU A 108 -11.47 13.48 -8.96
CA LEU A 108 -10.76 12.55 -8.08
C LEU A 108 -10.58 11.21 -8.78
N ARG A 109 -9.34 10.80 -9.04
CA ARG A 109 -9.03 9.44 -9.51
C ARG A 109 -8.92 8.51 -8.33
N VAL A 110 -9.72 7.44 -8.37
CA VAL A 110 -9.70 6.36 -7.38
C VAL A 110 -9.19 5.10 -8.05
N ILE A 111 -8.13 4.51 -7.51
CA ILE A 111 -7.51 3.28 -7.99
C ILE A 111 -7.61 2.24 -6.89
N ILE A 112 -8.23 1.09 -7.19
CA ILE A 112 -8.30 -0.07 -6.29
C ILE A 112 -7.55 -1.23 -6.94
N SER A 113 -6.56 -1.74 -6.23
CA SER A 113 -5.65 -2.77 -6.72
C SER A 113 -5.63 -4.01 -5.80
N SER A 114 -5.15 -5.12 -6.32
CA SER A 114 -4.70 -6.26 -5.50
C SER A 114 -3.22 -6.18 -5.12
N GLY A 115 -2.43 -5.32 -5.81
CA GLY A 115 -1.00 -5.13 -5.62
C GLY A 115 -0.66 -4.07 -4.57
N ASN A 116 0.37 -4.32 -3.77
CA ASN A 116 0.93 -3.38 -2.80
C ASN A 116 1.87 -2.36 -3.48
N ILE A 117 2.21 -1.29 -2.76
CA ILE A 117 3.30 -0.37 -3.15
C ILE A 117 4.65 -1.01 -2.78
N THR A 118 5.00 -2.04 -3.52
CA THR A 118 6.25 -2.80 -3.40
C THR A 118 6.72 -3.24 -4.78
N LYS A 119 8.00 -3.55 -4.93
CA LYS A 119 8.55 -4.07 -6.20
C LYS A 119 7.79 -5.32 -6.67
N SER A 120 7.43 -6.23 -5.76
CA SER A 120 6.64 -7.41 -6.12
C SER A 120 5.23 -7.04 -6.59
N GLY A 121 4.54 -6.14 -5.88
CA GLY A 121 3.16 -5.77 -6.18
C GLY A 121 2.99 -4.96 -7.47
N LEU A 122 3.97 -4.14 -7.85
CA LEU A 122 3.86 -3.27 -9.04
C LEU A 122 4.59 -3.81 -10.27
N CYS A 123 5.66 -4.64 -10.09
CA CYS A 123 6.52 -5.07 -11.19
C CYS A 123 6.47 -6.57 -11.46
N TYR A 124 6.36 -7.43 -10.43
CA TYR A 124 6.59 -8.86 -10.58
C TYR A 124 5.35 -9.75 -10.43
N ASN A 125 4.30 -9.29 -9.76
CA ASN A 125 3.09 -10.08 -9.59
C ASN A 125 2.10 -9.84 -10.74
N ALA A 126 1.24 -10.83 -10.97
CA ALA A 126 0.02 -10.66 -11.75
C ALA A 126 -1.08 -10.16 -10.81
N GLU A 127 -1.43 -8.88 -10.95
CA GLU A 127 -2.38 -8.16 -10.13
C GLU A 127 -3.59 -7.69 -10.96
N LEU A 128 -4.68 -7.38 -10.29
CA LEU A 128 -5.84 -6.73 -10.88
C LEU A 128 -5.92 -5.29 -10.38
N VAL A 129 -6.19 -4.38 -11.31
CA VAL A 129 -6.37 -2.96 -11.02
C VAL A 129 -7.69 -2.50 -11.62
N TRP A 130 -8.43 -1.75 -10.84
CA TRP A 130 -9.62 -1.02 -11.26
C TRP A 130 -9.44 0.45 -10.94
N TYR A 131 -9.94 1.35 -11.79
CA TYR A 131 -9.94 2.78 -11.51
C TYR A 131 -11.19 3.47 -12.04
N GLU A 132 -11.51 4.62 -11.45
CA GLU A 132 -12.59 5.52 -11.86
C GLU A 132 -12.24 6.96 -11.53
N ASP A 133 -12.61 7.87 -12.42
CA ASP A 133 -12.48 9.31 -12.25
C ASP A 133 -13.85 9.90 -11.85
N ILE A 134 -13.92 10.44 -10.63
CA ILE A 134 -15.12 11.04 -10.05
C ILE A 134 -15.11 12.54 -10.34
N TYR A 135 -16.12 13.04 -11.03
CA TYR A 135 -16.31 14.45 -11.35
C TYR A 135 -17.44 15.04 -10.49
N LEU A 136 -17.33 16.34 -10.11
CA LEU A 136 -18.35 17.01 -9.31
C LEU A 136 -19.66 17.27 -10.08
N ASP A 137 -19.58 17.39 -11.39
CA ASP A 137 -20.72 17.63 -12.28
C ASP A 137 -21.45 16.36 -12.75
N LYS A 138 -21.00 15.19 -12.26
CA LYS A 138 -21.58 13.89 -12.60
C LYS A 138 -21.88 13.09 -11.34
N SER A 139 -23.07 12.49 -11.30
CA SER A 139 -23.37 11.54 -10.23
C SER A 139 -22.51 10.28 -10.37
N ASN A 140 -22.13 9.70 -9.25
CA ASN A 140 -21.32 8.50 -9.18
C ASN A 140 -21.82 7.54 -8.08
N SER A 141 -21.40 6.29 -8.12
CA SER A 141 -21.88 5.24 -7.23
C SER A 141 -20.92 4.86 -6.10
N ILE A 142 -19.76 5.53 -6.00
CA ILE A 142 -18.71 5.10 -5.08
C ILE A 142 -18.34 6.14 -4.01
N SER A 143 -18.71 7.41 -4.19
CA SER A 143 -18.28 8.51 -3.30
C SER A 143 -18.75 8.34 -1.85
N ASN A 144 -20.00 7.89 -1.62
CA ASN A 144 -20.54 7.74 -0.27
C ASN A 144 -19.80 6.68 0.55
N GLU A 145 -19.54 5.50 -0.05
CA GLU A 145 -18.83 4.42 0.65
C GLU A 145 -17.36 4.81 0.90
N LEU A 146 -16.71 5.48 -0.06
CA LEU A 146 -15.36 6.02 0.12
C LEU A 146 -15.31 7.05 1.25
N GLN A 147 -16.26 7.98 1.28
CA GLN A 147 -16.37 8.97 2.35
C GLN A 147 -16.54 8.30 3.71
N PHE A 148 -17.38 7.27 3.79
CA PHE A 148 -17.59 6.50 5.01
C PHE A 148 -16.31 5.79 5.47
N ILE A 149 -15.60 5.10 4.55
CA ILE A 149 -14.34 4.41 4.83
C ILE A 149 -13.28 5.40 5.33
N LEU A 150 -13.12 6.53 4.66
CA LEU A 150 -12.14 7.54 5.06
C LEU A 150 -12.47 8.16 6.41
N SER A 151 -13.77 8.39 6.72
CA SER A 151 -14.21 8.87 8.03
C SER A 151 -13.87 7.87 9.13
N PHE A 152 -14.17 6.59 8.90
CA PHE A 152 -13.87 5.51 9.82
C PHE A 152 -12.35 5.40 10.10
N ILE A 153 -11.53 5.46 9.07
CA ILE A 153 -10.07 5.39 9.18
C ILE A 153 -9.52 6.61 9.92
N GLU A 154 -10.00 7.81 9.58
CA GLU A 154 -9.59 9.07 10.24
C GLU A 154 -9.88 9.01 11.75
N GLU A 155 -11.09 8.67 12.15
CA GLU A 155 -11.50 8.58 13.55
C GLU A 155 -10.71 7.49 14.28
N ARG A 156 -10.63 6.28 13.70
CA ARG A 156 -10.00 5.13 14.34
C ARG A 156 -8.51 5.30 14.61
N TYR A 157 -7.81 6.00 13.73
CA TYR A 157 -6.35 6.18 13.82
C TYR A 157 -5.94 7.61 14.14
N SER A 158 -6.90 8.48 14.50
CA SER A 158 -6.66 9.89 14.87
C SER A 158 -5.84 10.66 13.82
N LEU A 159 -6.33 10.62 12.56
CA LEU A 159 -5.66 11.22 11.41
C LEU A 159 -6.09 12.67 11.12
N ASP A 160 -6.63 13.38 12.11
CA ASP A 160 -7.16 14.74 11.97
C ASP A 160 -6.16 15.74 11.36
N ASN A 161 -4.87 15.45 11.43
CA ASN A 161 -3.80 16.32 10.94
C ASN A 161 -3.21 15.90 9.59
N MET A 162 -3.89 15.04 8.80
CA MET A 162 -3.44 14.64 7.47
C MET A 162 -4.14 15.49 6.38
N PRO A 163 -3.49 16.51 5.80
CA PRO A 163 -4.11 17.44 4.85
C PRO A 163 -4.65 16.75 3.60
N ALA A 164 -3.94 15.76 3.05
CA ALA A 164 -4.38 15.00 1.89
C ALA A 164 -5.73 14.31 2.13
N LEU A 165 -5.89 13.65 3.28
CA LEU A 165 -7.14 12.99 3.67
C LEU A 165 -8.28 14.00 3.79
N LYS A 166 -8.05 15.15 4.46
CA LYS A 166 -9.04 16.22 4.59
C LYS A 166 -9.51 16.76 3.24
N MET A 167 -8.58 17.02 2.32
CA MET A 167 -8.90 17.56 1.00
C MET A 167 -9.74 16.57 0.18
N ILE A 168 -9.38 15.30 0.18
CA ILE A 168 -10.12 14.25 -0.53
C ILE A 168 -11.51 14.06 0.06
N ARG A 169 -11.65 14.02 1.40
CA ARG A 169 -12.96 13.94 2.05
C ARG A 169 -13.85 15.14 1.73
N LYS A 170 -13.26 16.36 1.73
CA LYS A 170 -13.97 17.58 1.36
C LYS A 170 -14.46 17.54 -0.09
N TYR A 171 -13.71 16.91 -1.00
CA TYR A 171 -14.12 16.69 -2.38
C TYR A 171 -15.28 15.69 -2.46
N LEU A 172 -15.13 14.50 -1.85
CA LEU A 172 -16.16 13.45 -1.84
C LEU A 172 -17.50 13.92 -1.25
N ASN A 173 -17.47 14.77 -0.22
CA ASN A 173 -18.67 15.36 0.38
C ASN A 173 -19.47 16.27 -0.57
N LYS A 174 -18.90 16.71 -1.69
CA LYS A 174 -19.55 17.53 -2.70
C LYS A 174 -20.08 16.73 -3.88
N CYS A 175 -19.71 15.44 -3.97
CA CYS A 175 -20.11 14.58 -5.07
C CYS A 175 -21.57 14.18 -4.96
N GLU A 176 -22.26 14.14 -6.09
CA GLU A 176 -23.60 13.56 -6.18
C GLU A 176 -23.52 12.05 -6.28
N PHE A 177 -24.24 11.34 -5.39
CA PHE A 177 -24.26 9.87 -5.31
C PHE A 177 -25.48 9.30 -6.00
N ASN A 178 -25.31 8.12 -6.63
CA ASN A 178 -26.40 7.27 -7.12
C ASN A 178 -26.19 5.81 -6.71
N GLU A 179 -27.28 5.02 -6.63
CA GLU A 179 -27.24 3.61 -6.26
C GLU A 179 -27.01 2.69 -7.48
N ALA A 180 -25.94 2.90 -8.22
CA ALA A 180 -25.58 2.08 -9.38
C ALA A 180 -24.36 1.19 -9.12
N TYR A 181 -23.89 0.51 -10.14
CA TYR A 181 -22.58 -0.13 -10.14
C TYR A 181 -21.56 0.77 -10.88
N PRO A 182 -20.30 0.70 -10.50
CA PRO A 182 -19.69 -0.18 -9.49
C PRO A 182 -20.01 0.25 -8.04
N LYS A 183 -19.86 -0.68 -7.08
CA LYS A 183 -19.99 -0.43 -5.64
C LYS A 183 -18.67 -0.68 -4.95
N ILE A 184 -18.29 0.17 -4.01
CA ILE A 184 -17.15 -0.12 -3.12
C ILE A 184 -17.63 -1.09 -2.03
N ILE A 185 -16.84 -2.11 -1.79
CA ILE A 185 -17.05 -3.10 -0.74
C ILE A 185 -15.88 -3.01 0.24
N SER A 186 -16.19 -2.88 1.52
CA SER A 186 -15.16 -2.82 2.56
C SER A 186 -15.56 -3.61 3.81
N THR A 187 -14.57 -3.93 4.61
CA THR A 187 -14.75 -4.49 5.96
C THR A 187 -15.06 -3.41 6.99
N CYS A 188 -14.91 -2.13 6.63
CA CYS A 188 -15.29 -0.97 7.45
C CYS A 188 -16.80 -0.74 7.45
N SER A 189 -17.61 -1.77 7.57
CA SER A 189 -19.08 -1.66 7.59
C SER A 189 -19.71 -2.71 8.50
N ASN A 190 -20.99 -2.53 8.86
CA ASN A 190 -21.70 -3.48 9.73
C ASN A 190 -21.94 -4.83 9.04
N LYS A 191 -22.13 -4.84 7.72
CA LYS A 191 -22.25 -6.05 6.92
C LYS A 191 -20.88 -6.48 6.42
N ASN A 192 -20.45 -7.70 6.72
CA ASN A 192 -19.20 -8.24 6.19
C ASN A 192 -19.24 -8.47 4.68
N VAL A 193 -18.07 -8.65 4.08
CA VAL A 193 -17.92 -8.82 2.62
C VAL A 193 -18.68 -10.05 2.11
N PHE A 194 -18.60 -11.18 2.82
CA PHE A 194 -19.29 -12.42 2.47
C PHE A 194 -20.79 -12.19 2.28
N ASN A 195 -21.46 -11.58 3.27
CA ASN A 195 -22.90 -11.30 3.21
C ASN A 195 -23.27 -10.30 2.11
N LYS A 196 -22.40 -9.30 1.85
CA LYS A 196 -22.60 -8.36 0.75
C LYS A 196 -22.55 -9.08 -0.60
N VAL A 197 -21.52 -9.91 -0.84
CA VAL A 197 -21.37 -10.67 -2.09
C VAL A 197 -22.53 -11.63 -2.32
N ILE A 198 -22.93 -12.40 -1.31
CA ILE A 198 -24.07 -13.31 -1.40
C ILE A 198 -25.39 -12.55 -1.68
N SER A 199 -25.58 -11.39 -1.02
CA SER A 199 -26.75 -10.54 -1.28
C SER A 199 -26.78 -10.03 -2.72
N GLU A 200 -25.64 -9.59 -3.26
CA GLU A 200 -25.58 -9.12 -4.65
C GLU A 200 -25.75 -10.25 -5.66
N LEU A 201 -25.21 -11.44 -5.40
CA LEU A 201 -25.49 -12.63 -6.23
C LEU A 201 -26.99 -12.95 -6.28
N LYS A 202 -27.72 -12.85 -5.14
CA LYS A 202 -29.18 -13.05 -5.08
C LYS A 202 -29.96 -12.01 -5.89
N ASN A 203 -29.42 -10.79 -6.01
CA ASN A 203 -30.04 -9.68 -6.74
C ASN A 203 -29.73 -9.69 -8.24
N CYS A 204 -28.75 -10.46 -8.70
CA CYS A 204 -28.40 -10.54 -10.11
C CYS A 204 -29.51 -11.20 -10.94
N ARG A 205 -29.79 -10.62 -12.10
CA ARG A 205 -30.76 -11.19 -13.06
C ARG A 205 -30.11 -12.26 -13.93
N GLY A 206 -30.85 -13.33 -14.23
CA GLY A 206 -30.37 -14.44 -15.06
C GLY A 206 -29.81 -15.61 -14.24
N ASN A 207 -29.52 -16.72 -14.93
CA ASN A 207 -28.94 -17.91 -14.31
C ASN A 207 -27.41 -17.80 -14.34
N CYS A 208 -26.78 -18.00 -13.20
CA CYS A 208 -25.31 -18.05 -13.14
C CYS A 208 -24.80 -19.34 -13.80
N LYS A 209 -23.96 -19.21 -14.83
CA LYS A 209 -23.32 -20.33 -15.53
C LYS A 209 -22.06 -20.80 -14.84
N THR A 210 -21.22 -19.84 -14.43
CA THR A 210 -19.91 -20.14 -13.89
C THR A 210 -19.53 -19.11 -12.84
N ILE A 211 -18.94 -19.55 -11.73
CA ILE A 211 -18.27 -18.70 -10.76
C ILE A 211 -16.81 -19.11 -10.70
N THR A 212 -15.92 -18.16 -10.92
CA THR A 212 -14.48 -18.35 -10.81
C THR A 212 -13.97 -17.61 -9.57
N ILE A 213 -13.27 -18.32 -8.70
CA ILE A 213 -12.63 -17.81 -7.49
C ILE A 213 -11.12 -17.86 -7.72
N ILE A 214 -10.47 -16.71 -7.65
CA ILE A 214 -9.01 -16.58 -7.69
C ILE A 214 -8.58 -15.98 -6.36
N SER A 215 -7.72 -16.67 -5.64
CA SER A 215 -7.12 -16.14 -4.41
C SER A 215 -5.73 -16.74 -4.20
N PRO A 216 -4.72 -15.94 -3.84
CA PRO A 216 -3.40 -16.45 -3.48
C PRO A 216 -3.39 -17.14 -2.12
N PHE A 217 -4.42 -16.90 -1.29
CA PHE A 217 -4.52 -17.44 0.05
C PHE A 217 -5.95 -17.93 0.30
N PHE A 218 -6.05 -19.08 0.95
CA PHE A 218 -7.30 -19.66 1.43
C PHE A 218 -7.19 -19.88 2.95
N GLU A 219 -8.34 -20.09 3.59
CA GLU A 219 -8.41 -20.37 5.02
C GLU A 219 -7.67 -21.69 5.34
N ASN A 220 -6.98 -21.74 6.48
CA ASN A 220 -6.36 -22.96 7.00
C ASN A 220 -7.43 -23.84 7.69
N ASP A 221 -7.32 -25.18 7.58
CA ASP A 221 -8.30 -26.15 8.10
C ASP A 221 -7.96 -26.70 9.51
N ARG A 222 -6.84 -26.28 10.10
CA ARG A 222 -6.30 -26.85 11.34
C ARG A 222 -7.19 -26.69 12.60
N GLU A 223 -8.14 -25.76 12.58
CA GLU A 223 -8.89 -25.39 13.79
C GLU A 223 -10.43 -25.48 13.67
N LYS A 224 -10.97 -25.94 12.53
CA LYS A 224 -12.42 -25.93 12.28
C LYS A 224 -12.91 -27.21 11.63
N GLU A 225 -14.15 -27.57 11.96
CA GLU A 225 -14.90 -28.55 11.16
C GLU A 225 -15.00 -28.03 9.71
N ILE A 226 -14.66 -28.88 8.74
CA ILE A 226 -14.61 -28.53 7.31
C ILE A 226 -15.91 -27.91 6.82
N GLU A 227 -17.06 -28.37 7.31
CA GLU A 227 -18.39 -27.83 6.98
C GLU A 227 -18.56 -26.36 7.39
N SER A 228 -17.86 -25.88 8.39
CA SER A 228 -17.90 -24.49 8.88
C SER A 228 -16.88 -23.58 8.22
N THR A 229 -16.07 -24.08 7.28
CA THR A 229 -15.08 -23.24 6.58
C THR A 229 -15.74 -22.24 5.65
N LEU A 230 -15.04 -21.14 5.38
CA LEU A 230 -15.52 -20.07 4.51
C LEU A 230 -15.87 -20.60 3.10
N LEU A 231 -14.98 -21.42 2.53
CA LEU A 231 -15.18 -21.96 1.18
C LEU A 231 -16.42 -22.84 1.12
N MET A 232 -16.61 -23.76 2.09
CA MET A 232 -17.77 -24.62 2.16
C MET A 232 -19.07 -23.82 2.32
N SER A 233 -19.06 -22.82 3.23
CA SER A 233 -20.19 -21.92 3.45
C SER A 233 -20.55 -21.14 2.19
N PHE A 234 -19.56 -20.61 1.48
CA PHE A 234 -19.76 -19.88 0.22
C PHE A 234 -20.36 -20.79 -0.87
N LEU A 235 -19.81 -21.99 -1.02
CA LEU A 235 -20.31 -22.96 -2.02
C LEU A 235 -21.74 -23.40 -1.71
N ASN A 236 -22.08 -23.66 -0.44
CA ASN A 236 -23.42 -23.98 -0.01
C ASN A 236 -24.40 -22.84 -0.41
N GLU A 237 -24.09 -21.58 -0.07
CA GLU A 237 -24.94 -20.43 -0.44
C GLU A 237 -25.06 -20.28 -1.96
N VAL A 238 -23.96 -20.38 -2.71
CA VAL A 238 -23.97 -20.29 -4.17
C VAL A 238 -24.82 -21.40 -4.79
N LYS A 239 -24.68 -22.64 -4.30
CA LYS A 239 -25.46 -23.78 -4.83
C LYS A 239 -26.92 -23.71 -4.46
N ASN A 240 -27.28 -23.12 -3.33
CA ASN A 240 -28.67 -22.84 -2.98
C ASN A 240 -29.30 -21.81 -3.93
N ILE A 241 -28.56 -20.79 -4.36
CA ILE A 241 -29.02 -19.76 -5.28
C ILE A 241 -29.01 -20.27 -6.75
N TYR A 242 -27.91 -20.90 -7.14
CA TYR A 242 -27.58 -21.33 -8.49
C TYR A 242 -27.15 -22.81 -8.53
N PRO A 243 -28.04 -23.80 -8.41
CA PRO A 243 -27.69 -25.20 -8.28
C PRO A 243 -26.88 -25.76 -9.45
N LYS A 244 -27.04 -25.19 -10.66
CA LYS A 244 -26.34 -25.64 -11.88
C LYS A 244 -25.05 -24.84 -12.20
N ALA A 245 -24.68 -23.86 -11.39
CA ALA A 245 -23.47 -23.07 -11.65
C ALA A 245 -22.22 -23.94 -11.55
N LYS A 246 -21.34 -23.87 -12.52
CA LYS A 246 -20.00 -24.47 -12.46
C LYS A 246 -19.10 -23.58 -11.59
N ILE A 247 -18.26 -24.20 -10.76
CA ILE A 247 -17.34 -23.49 -9.90
C ILE A 247 -15.90 -23.78 -10.32
N ASN A 248 -15.14 -22.74 -10.59
CA ASN A 248 -13.72 -22.80 -10.88
C ASN A 248 -12.94 -22.19 -9.71
N ILE A 249 -11.96 -22.92 -9.18
CA ILE A 249 -11.08 -22.42 -8.12
C ILE A 249 -9.67 -22.40 -8.66
N CYS A 250 -9.03 -21.23 -8.61
CA CYS A 250 -7.73 -21.00 -9.23
C CYS A 250 -6.69 -20.65 -8.16
N PHE A 251 -5.56 -21.33 -8.20
CA PHE A 251 -4.43 -21.14 -7.30
C PHE A 251 -3.21 -20.58 -8.03
N PRO A 252 -2.39 -19.77 -7.39
CA PRO A 252 -1.00 -19.60 -7.80
C PRO A 252 -0.26 -20.91 -7.55
N ALA A 253 0.59 -21.34 -8.47
CA ALA A 253 1.31 -22.59 -8.34
C ALA A 253 2.75 -22.50 -8.84
N ASN A 254 3.65 -23.23 -8.20
CA ASN A 254 5.00 -23.49 -8.71
C ASN A 254 5.03 -24.89 -9.30
N LYS A 255 5.48 -25.04 -10.55
CA LYS A 255 5.66 -26.36 -11.15
C LYS A 255 6.94 -27.01 -10.64
N GLN A 256 6.83 -28.23 -10.15
CA GLN A 256 7.97 -29.04 -9.74
C GLN A 256 7.80 -30.46 -10.27
N GLY A 257 8.57 -30.83 -11.30
CA GLY A 257 8.38 -32.09 -12.04
C GLY A 257 6.98 -32.15 -12.64
N ASP A 258 6.26 -33.25 -12.37
CA ASP A 258 4.89 -33.47 -12.87
C ASP A 258 3.79 -32.91 -11.96
N LYS A 259 4.15 -32.29 -10.83
CA LYS A 259 3.21 -31.71 -9.86
C LYS A 259 3.27 -30.21 -9.80
N TYR A 260 2.19 -29.63 -9.29
CA TYR A 260 2.06 -28.21 -8.97
C TYR A 260 2.00 -28.02 -7.46
N ILE A 261 2.94 -27.29 -6.91
CA ILE A 261 2.96 -26.92 -5.48
C ILE A 261 2.04 -25.74 -5.28
N VAL A 262 1.03 -25.89 -4.42
CA VAL A 262 0.04 -24.88 -4.07
C VAL A 262 0.02 -24.62 -2.57
N ASN A 263 -0.14 -23.36 -2.18
CA ASN A 263 -0.32 -22.98 -0.78
C ASN A 263 -1.83 -22.92 -0.47
N ALA A 264 -2.40 -24.06 -0.11
CA ALA A 264 -3.82 -24.19 0.20
C ALA A 264 -4.06 -25.42 1.09
N PRO A 265 -5.16 -25.44 1.89
CA PRO A 265 -5.47 -26.55 2.80
C PRO A 265 -6.02 -27.76 2.05
N PHE A 266 -5.29 -28.86 2.05
CA PHE A 266 -5.68 -30.09 1.35
C PHE A 266 -7.04 -30.64 1.82
N GLY A 267 -7.28 -30.68 3.13
CA GLY A 267 -8.51 -31.24 3.70
C GLY A 267 -9.78 -30.59 3.15
N ILE A 268 -9.80 -29.25 3.10
CA ILE A 268 -10.94 -28.50 2.57
C ILE A 268 -11.18 -28.84 1.09
N PHE A 269 -10.14 -28.83 0.25
CA PHE A 269 -10.29 -29.07 -1.19
C PHE A 269 -10.65 -30.52 -1.51
N ASN A 270 -10.16 -31.48 -0.72
CA ASN A 270 -10.53 -32.88 -0.83
C ASN A 270 -12.05 -33.08 -0.57
N GLU A 271 -12.58 -32.48 0.50
CA GLU A 271 -14.01 -32.60 0.82
C GLU A 271 -14.90 -31.82 -0.16
N VAL A 272 -14.48 -30.60 -0.55
CA VAL A 272 -15.19 -29.78 -1.54
C VAL A 272 -15.34 -30.52 -2.87
N THR A 273 -14.30 -31.15 -3.39
CA THR A 273 -14.34 -31.89 -4.66
C THR A 273 -15.11 -33.21 -4.57
N LYS A 274 -15.20 -33.83 -3.40
CA LYS A 274 -16.07 -34.99 -3.15
C LYS A 274 -17.54 -34.60 -3.13
N LYS A 275 -17.88 -33.50 -2.44
CA LYS A 275 -19.24 -33.02 -2.24
C LYS A 275 -19.85 -32.48 -3.53
N TYR A 276 -19.08 -31.71 -4.31
CA TYR A 276 -19.56 -30.99 -5.49
C TYR A 276 -18.86 -31.45 -6.78
N LYS A 277 -19.61 -32.15 -7.67
CA LYS A 277 -19.07 -32.70 -8.93
C LYS A 277 -18.75 -31.65 -10.00
N ASP A 278 -19.34 -30.46 -9.91
CA ASP A 278 -19.21 -29.34 -10.85
C ASP A 278 -18.14 -28.31 -10.40
N ILE A 279 -17.27 -28.71 -9.49
CA ILE A 279 -16.07 -27.96 -9.13
C ILE A 279 -14.90 -28.42 -9.99
N SER A 280 -14.19 -27.44 -10.54
CA SER A 280 -12.93 -27.66 -11.26
C SER A 280 -11.81 -26.86 -10.59
N LEU A 281 -10.67 -27.50 -10.40
CA LEU A 281 -9.47 -26.87 -9.88
C LEU A 281 -8.56 -26.47 -11.04
N PHE A 282 -7.97 -25.29 -10.91
CA PHE A 282 -7.07 -24.71 -11.88
C PHE A 282 -5.83 -24.15 -11.20
N VAL A 283 -4.74 -24.16 -11.91
CA VAL A 283 -3.50 -23.48 -11.50
C VAL A 283 -3.12 -22.43 -12.53
N VAL A 284 -2.51 -21.36 -12.03
CA VAL A 284 -1.80 -20.39 -12.84
C VAL A 284 -0.33 -20.57 -12.50
N PRO A 285 0.45 -21.19 -13.38
CA PRO A 285 1.87 -21.39 -13.17
C PRO A 285 2.58 -20.04 -13.00
N ARG A 286 3.65 -20.04 -12.25
CA ARG A 286 4.48 -18.85 -12.02
C ARG A 286 5.07 -18.30 -13.32
N GLU A 287 5.30 -19.17 -14.28
CA GLU A 287 5.74 -18.83 -15.62
C GLU A 287 4.51 -18.45 -16.45
N TRP A 288 4.06 -17.22 -16.30
CA TRP A 288 3.09 -16.65 -17.21
C TRP A 288 3.84 -16.10 -18.42
N GLU A 289 3.78 -16.81 -19.54
CA GLU A 289 4.28 -16.34 -20.80
C GLU A 289 3.44 -15.14 -21.25
N ARG A 290 4.06 -13.97 -21.34
CA ARG A 290 3.61 -12.93 -22.26
C ARG A 290 3.93 -13.42 -23.67
N GLU A 291 3.03 -13.17 -24.61
CA GLU A 291 3.25 -13.45 -26.04
C GLU A 291 4.43 -12.68 -26.66
N ASP A 292 4.99 -11.68 -25.95
CA ASP A 292 6.12 -10.87 -26.38
C ASP A 292 7.31 -11.13 -25.45
N ASP A 293 8.25 -11.92 -25.89
CA ASP A 293 9.68 -12.08 -25.53
C ASP A 293 10.21 -11.63 -24.14
N ASP A 294 9.36 -11.37 -23.15
CA ASP A 294 9.77 -10.97 -21.81
C ASP A 294 9.64 -12.13 -20.80
N PRO A 295 10.79 -12.71 -20.39
CA PRO A 295 10.81 -13.93 -19.53
C PRO A 295 10.49 -13.64 -18.05
N ILE A 296 9.76 -12.58 -17.71
CA ILE A 296 9.42 -12.28 -16.33
C ILE A 296 8.33 -13.23 -15.84
N SER A 297 8.74 -14.22 -15.06
CA SER A 297 7.84 -15.10 -14.34
C SER A 297 7.02 -14.32 -13.32
N ARG A 298 5.69 -14.21 -13.54
CA ARG A 298 4.78 -13.48 -12.65
C ARG A 298 4.04 -14.45 -11.73
N THR A 299 4.07 -14.17 -10.44
CA THR A 299 3.27 -14.89 -9.45
C THR A 299 1.86 -14.33 -9.42
N LEU A 300 0.83 -15.17 -9.54
CA LEU A 300 -0.55 -14.74 -9.37
C LEU A 300 -0.78 -14.26 -7.94
N HIS A 301 -1.11 -12.98 -7.78
CA HIS A 301 -1.48 -12.39 -6.50
C HIS A 301 -2.85 -11.69 -6.54
N ALA A 302 -3.49 -11.69 -7.69
CA ALA A 302 -4.85 -11.18 -7.90
C ALA A 302 -5.87 -11.87 -6.99
N LYS A 303 -6.89 -11.13 -6.55
CA LYS A 303 -8.04 -11.61 -5.80
C LYS A 303 -9.31 -11.30 -6.60
N LEU A 304 -10.09 -12.35 -6.90
CA LEU A 304 -11.24 -12.20 -7.76
C LEU A 304 -12.33 -13.24 -7.41
N ILE A 305 -13.58 -12.77 -7.29
CA ILE A 305 -14.77 -13.60 -7.42
C ILE A 305 -15.47 -13.12 -8.68
N TYR A 306 -15.66 -13.99 -9.67
CA TYR A 306 -16.20 -13.64 -10.98
C TYR A 306 -17.34 -14.57 -11.38
N ALA A 307 -18.58 -14.07 -11.38
CA ALA A 307 -19.77 -14.79 -11.77
C ALA A 307 -20.25 -14.37 -13.16
N GLN A 308 -20.49 -15.34 -14.05
CA GLN A 308 -20.94 -15.14 -15.42
C GLN A 308 -22.37 -15.66 -15.58
N PHE A 309 -23.25 -14.81 -16.12
CA PHE A 309 -24.68 -15.10 -16.27
C PHE A 309 -25.05 -15.41 -17.72
N ASP A 310 -26.18 -16.10 -17.89
CA ASP A 310 -26.74 -16.49 -19.22
C ASP A 310 -27.24 -15.29 -20.04
N ASN A 311 -27.61 -14.19 -19.38
CA ASN A 311 -28.04 -12.93 -19.98
C ASN A 311 -26.88 -12.04 -20.47
N GLY A 312 -25.65 -12.54 -20.40
CA GLY A 312 -24.43 -11.82 -20.83
C GLY A 312 -23.87 -10.81 -19.81
N TYR A 313 -24.52 -10.66 -18.66
CA TYR A 313 -23.94 -9.88 -17.56
C TYR A 313 -22.95 -10.69 -16.76
N ASN A 314 -22.07 -9.99 -16.05
CA ASN A 314 -21.06 -10.55 -15.19
C ASN A 314 -21.02 -9.74 -13.89
N LEU A 315 -20.90 -10.43 -12.75
CA LEU A 315 -20.63 -9.81 -11.46
C LEU A 315 -19.19 -10.16 -11.08
N TYR A 316 -18.40 -9.16 -10.69
CA TYR A 316 -17.07 -9.43 -10.15
C TYR A 316 -16.77 -8.60 -8.91
N LEU A 317 -16.07 -9.21 -7.96
CA LEU A 317 -15.42 -8.54 -6.83
C LEU A 317 -13.92 -8.66 -7.02
N SER A 318 -13.23 -7.53 -7.01
CA SER A 318 -11.76 -7.47 -7.05
C SER A 318 -11.24 -6.41 -6.08
N GLY A 319 -9.94 -6.46 -5.76
CA GLY A 319 -9.27 -5.53 -4.85
C GLY A 319 -8.33 -6.24 -3.89
N SER A 320 -8.30 -5.82 -2.62
CA SER A 320 -7.42 -6.40 -1.62
C SER A 320 -7.92 -7.71 -1.00
N ILE A 321 -9.19 -8.04 -1.17
CA ILE A 321 -9.95 -9.02 -0.40
C ILE A 321 -9.57 -10.45 -0.77
N ASN A 322 -8.79 -11.12 0.06
CA ASN A 322 -8.47 -12.54 -0.07
C ASN A 322 -9.68 -13.42 0.28
N PHE A 323 -9.69 -14.65 -0.25
CA PHE A 323 -10.73 -15.64 0.09
C PHE A 323 -10.41 -16.34 1.43
N THR A 324 -10.34 -15.55 2.50
CA THR A 324 -10.04 -15.98 3.88
C THR A 324 -11.08 -15.43 4.86
N ASN A 325 -11.25 -16.07 6.02
CA ASN A 325 -12.16 -15.58 7.05
C ASN A 325 -11.85 -14.15 7.47
N ASN A 326 -10.56 -13.84 7.70
CA ASN A 326 -10.17 -12.50 8.16
C ASN A 326 -10.53 -11.40 7.16
N ALA A 327 -10.53 -11.68 5.86
CA ALA A 327 -10.90 -10.72 4.83
C ALA A 327 -12.43 -10.70 4.56
N MET A 328 -13.06 -11.88 4.44
CA MET A 328 -14.45 -11.98 4.00
C MET A 328 -15.48 -11.78 5.13
N THR A 329 -15.14 -12.17 6.37
CA THR A 329 -16.09 -12.13 7.50
C THR A 329 -15.85 -10.99 8.48
N SER A 330 -14.82 -10.17 8.29
CA SER A 330 -14.60 -8.95 9.08
C SER A 330 -15.70 -7.92 8.87
N SER A 331 -16.04 -7.23 9.96
CA SER A 331 -16.98 -6.09 10.00
C SER A 331 -16.55 -5.15 11.13
N ILE A 332 -17.17 -3.99 11.26
CA ILE A 332 -16.86 -3.02 12.33
C ILE A 332 -16.97 -3.67 13.72
N SER A 333 -17.95 -4.54 13.94
CA SER A 333 -18.16 -5.23 15.23
C SER A 333 -17.12 -6.34 15.51
N ASN A 334 -16.45 -6.85 14.49
CA ASN A 334 -15.42 -7.90 14.59
C ASN A 334 -14.33 -7.66 13.55
N LEU A 335 -13.61 -6.55 13.72
CA LEU A 335 -12.62 -6.09 12.74
C LEU A 335 -11.29 -6.81 12.98
N ARG A 336 -10.87 -7.60 11.98
CA ARG A 336 -9.57 -8.28 11.93
C ARG A 336 -8.67 -7.69 10.87
N ASN A 337 -9.23 -7.56 9.66
CA ASN A 337 -8.57 -6.92 8.52
C ASN A 337 -9.38 -5.71 8.08
N ILE A 338 -8.69 -4.66 7.66
CA ILE A 338 -9.26 -3.59 6.84
C ILE A 338 -9.00 -3.93 5.39
N GLU A 339 -10.06 -4.14 4.63
CA GLU A 339 -10.02 -4.51 3.22
C GLU A 339 -10.91 -3.58 2.40
N ILE A 340 -10.51 -3.32 1.16
CA ILE A 340 -11.28 -2.54 0.18
C ILE A 340 -11.28 -3.27 -1.16
N GLY A 341 -12.44 -3.40 -1.76
CA GLY A 341 -12.62 -3.96 -3.09
C GLY A 341 -13.70 -3.23 -3.86
N VAL A 342 -13.79 -3.51 -5.14
CA VAL A 342 -14.83 -3.05 -6.04
C VAL A 342 -15.69 -4.22 -6.50
N LEU A 343 -17.00 -4.08 -6.35
CA LEU A 343 -18.00 -4.99 -6.86
C LEU A 343 -18.69 -4.35 -8.06
N ASN A 344 -18.63 -5.00 -9.22
CA ASN A 344 -19.23 -4.46 -10.42
C ASN A 344 -20.11 -5.50 -11.13
N TYR A 345 -21.28 -5.05 -11.60
CA TYR A 345 -22.22 -5.85 -12.41
C TYR A 345 -22.36 -5.23 -13.80
N THR A 346 -21.78 -5.86 -14.80
CA THR A 346 -21.58 -5.27 -16.13
C THR A 346 -21.67 -6.32 -17.25
N LYS A 347 -21.91 -5.87 -18.49
CA LYS A 347 -21.78 -6.71 -19.69
C LYS A 347 -20.34 -6.90 -20.15
N GLN A 348 -19.39 -6.13 -19.62
CA GLN A 348 -17.98 -6.31 -19.94
C GLN A 348 -17.46 -7.61 -19.35
N LYS A 349 -16.76 -8.39 -20.17
CA LYS A 349 -16.09 -9.61 -19.71
C LYS A 349 -14.67 -9.29 -19.24
N LEU A 350 -14.28 -9.93 -18.16
CA LEU A 350 -12.87 -9.95 -17.75
C LEU A 350 -12.10 -10.89 -18.68
N ILE A 351 -10.95 -10.44 -19.15
CA ILE A 351 -9.98 -11.32 -19.82
C ILE A 351 -9.14 -11.95 -18.71
N LEU A 352 -9.39 -13.21 -18.48
CA LEU A 352 -8.62 -13.99 -17.50
C LEU A 352 -7.45 -14.69 -18.22
N PRO A 353 -6.34 -14.96 -17.50
CA PRO A 353 -5.23 -15.73 -18.08
C PRO A 353 -5.67 -17.16 -18.41
N ASN A 354 -4.86 -17.85 -19.21
CA ASN A 354 -5.05 -19.25 -19.48
C ASN A 354 -4.78 -20.07 -18.21
N PHE A 355 -5.83 -20.69 -17.68
CA PHE A 355 -5.75 -21.56 -16.53
C PHE A 355 -5.51 -23.01 -16.97
N ILE A 356 -4.64 -23.70 -16.23
CA ILE A 356 -4.40 -25.14 -16.44
C ILE A 356 -5.31 -25.91 -15.51
N LYS A 357 -6.23 -26.70 -16.08
CA LYS A 357 -7.10 -27.58 -15.29
C LYS A 357 -6.28 -28.71 -14.68
N VAL A 358 -6.48 -28.96 -13.40
CA VAL A 358 -5.74 -29.98 -12.65
C VAL A 358 -6.69 -30.84 -11.82
N SER A 359 -6.23 -32.05 -11.48
CA SER A 359 -6.86 -32.91 -10.48
C SER A 359 -6.10 -32.78 -9.15
N LEU A 360 -6.70 -33.23 -8.04
CA LEU A 360 -6.03 -33.24 -6.74
C LEU A 360 -4.71 -34.04 -6.77
N SER A 361 -4.62 -35.09 -7.59
CA SER A 361 -3.41 -35.91 -7.74
C SER A 361 -2.24 -35.15 -8.40
N ASN A 362 -2.53 -34.08 -9.16
CA ASN A 362 -1.51 -33.21 -9.77
C ASN A 362 -1.00 -32.12 -8.82
N LEU A 363 -1.65 -31.97 -7.66
CA LEU A 363 -1.34 -30.92 -6.70
C LEU A 363 -0.55 -31.49 -5.52
N GLU A 364 0.45 -30.73 -5.11
CA GLU A 364 1.14 -30.90 -3.84
C GLU A 364 0.80 -29.72 -2.96
N PHE A 365 0.09 -29.99 -1.87
CA PHE A 365 -0.37 -28.96 -0.94
C PHE A 365 0.71 -28.73 0.10
N VAL A 366 1.21 -27.51 0.16
CA VAL A 366 2.14 -27.04 1.19
C VAL A 366 1.44 -26.00 2.03
N GLU A 367 1.22 -26.31 3.29
CA GLU A 367 0.81 -25.30 4.26
C GLU A 367 2.07 -24.57 4.72
N LYS A 368 2.22 -23.32 4.32
CA LYS A 368 3.24 -22.46 4.94
C LYS A 368 2.82 -22.25 6.39
N GLU A 369 3.61 -22.77 7.31
CA GLU A 369 3.51 -22.33 8.70
C GLU A 369 3.73 -20.83 8.73
N GLU A 370 2.76 -20.09 9.26
CA GLU A 370 3.00 -18.73 9.71
C GLU A 370 3.90 -18.81 10.95
N THR A 371 5.17 -19.11 10.73
CA THR A 371 6.19 -19.31 11.78
C THR A 371 6.78 -17.99 12.22
N ILE A 372 6.03 -16.93 12.25
CA ILE A 372 6.51 -15.72 12.90
C ILE A 372 5.40 -15.23 13.83
N LYS A 373 5.58 -15.41 15.13
CA LYS A 373 5.02 -14.50 16.12
C LYS A 373 5.56 -13.11 15.76
N GLN A 374 4.92 -12.44 14.81
CA GLN A 374 5.24 -11.06 14.50
C GLN A 374 4.92 -10.26 15.74
N LEU A 375 5.95 -9.76 16.41
CA LEU A 375 5.77 -8.79 17.46
C LEU A 375 4.99 -7.62 16.86
N THR A 376 3.85 -7.32 17.44
CA THR A 376 3.05 -6.17 17.05
C THR A 376 3.84 -4.93 17.47
N CYS A 377 4.03 -3.97 16.58
CA CYS A 377 4.58 -2.68 16.93
C CYS A 377 3.79 -2.11 18.12
N PHE A 378 4.47 -1.67 19.15
CA PHE A 378 3.86 -1.12 20.37
C PHE A 378 4.02 0.40 20.48
N ILE A 379 4.56 1.07 19.47
CA ILE A 379 4.59 2.54 19.41
C ILE A 379 3.35 2.99 18.63
N ASN A 380 2.42 3.62 19.34
CA ASN A 380 1.18 4.12 18.73
C ASN A 380 1.44 5.31 17.82
N LYS A 381 2.38 6.20 18.20
CA LYS A 381 2.67 7.44 17.48
C LYS A 381 4.03 7.99 17.87
N ALA A 382 4.78 8.53 16.91
CA ALA A 382 5.95 9.37 17.13
C ALA A 382 5.68 10.71 16.44
N GLU A 383 5.71 11.83 17.17
CA GLU A 383 5.31 13.14 16.69
C GLU A 383 6.35 14.19 17.04
N TYR A 384 6.80 14.94 16.02
CA TYR A 384 7.75 16.03 16.14
C TYR A 384 7.06 17.36 15.97
N ASN A 385 7.16 18.24 16.97
CA ASN A 385 6.50 19.56 17.00
C ASN A 385 7.42 20.72 16.57
N GLY A 386 8.56 20.45 15.94
CA GLY A 386 9.57 21.45 15.58
C GLY A 386 10.70 21.61 16.61
N LYS A 387 10.51 21.10 17.82
CA LYS A 387 11.50 21.21 18.91
C LYS A 387 11.71 19.88 19.65
N ASP A 388 10.60 19.23 19.99
CA ASP A 388 10.60 18.02 20.83
C ASP A 388 9.99 16.85 20.04
N LEU A 389 10.48 15.64 20.27
CA LEU A 389 9.89 14.41 19.77
C LEU A 389 9.09 13.72 20.88
N LYS A 390 7.80 13.56 20.68
CA LYS A 390 6.89 12.85 21.57
C LYS A 390 6.63 11.45 21.01
N ILE A 391 6.84 10.43 21.85
CA ILE A 391 6.59 9.02 21.49
C ILE A 391 5.52 8.49 22.44
N LEU A 392 4.41 7.97 21.86
CA LEU A 392 3.32 7.33 22.59
C LEU A 392 3.39 5.81 22.43
N PHE A 393 3.33 5.10 23.54
CA PHE A 393 3.45 3.65 23.59
C PHE A 393 2.11 3.00 23.95
N ASN A 394 1.90 1.80 23.47
CA ASN A 394 0.90 0.89 24.00
C ASN A 394 1.53 0.04 25.10
N SER A 395 1.41 0.50 26.35
CA SER A 395 2.05 -0.14 27.50
C SER A 395 1.68 -1.62 27.64
N ASN A 396 0.42 -1.99 27.32
CA ASN A 396 -0.06 -3.38 27.42
C ASN A 396 0.57 -4.32 26.38
N LYS A 397 1.09 -3.79 25.26
CA LYS A 397 1.75 -4.57 24.21
C LYS A 397 3.26 -4.39 24.19
N MET A 398 3.78 -3.49 25.05
CA MET A 398 5.17 -3.11 25.03
C MET A 398 6.08 -4.25 25.48
N VAL A 399 7.05 -4.57 24.65
CA VAL A 399 8.12 -5.55 24.95
C VAL A 399 9.33 -4.80 25.46
N VAL A 400 9.81 -5.20 26.63
CA VAL A 400 11.00 -4.64 27.26
C VAL A 400 11.99 -5.77 27.58
N PRO A 401 13.32 -5.54 27.54
CA PRO A 401 13.95 -4.26 27.16
C PRO A 401 13.81 -3.96 25.68
N CYS A 402 13.75 -2.67 25.32
CA CYS A 402 13.80 -2.23 23.94
C CYS A 402 14.71 -1.02 23.74
N LYS A 403 15.25 -0.88 22.54
CA LYS A 403 16.10 0.23 22.13
C LYS A 403 15.48 0.95 20.95
N ILE A 404 15.49 2.26 21.00
CA ILE A 404 14.98 3.12 19.93
C ILE A 404 16.17 3.90 19.36
N TYR A 405 16.32 3.81 18.05
CA TYR A 405 17.39 4.48 17.30
C TYR A 405 16.78 5.51 16.34
N TYR A 406 17.54 6.54 16.12
CA TYR A 406 17.29 7.52 15.08
C TYR A 406 18.59 7.80 14.33
N ASN A 407 18.58 7.66 13.01
CA ASN A 407 19.76 7.83 12.15
C ASN A 407 20.99 7.05 12.68
N GLU A 408 20.80 5.74 12.96
CA GLU A 408 21.79 4.79 13.50
C GLU A 408 22.29 5.12 14.93
N ASN A 409 21.88 6.23 15.52
CA ASN A 409 22.26 6.59 16.89
C ASN A 409 21.20 6.12 17.89
N LEU A 410 21.66 5.53 18.99
CA LEU A 410 20.78 5.16 20.10
C LEU A 410 20.15 6.42 20.71
N LEU A 411 18.82 6.49 20.64
CA LEU A 411 18.04 7.62 21.15
C LEU A 411 17.51 7.34 22.56
N LEU A 412 17.03 6.12 22.80
CA LEU A 412 16.47 5.67 24.07
C LEU A 412 16.76 4.18 24.31
N SER A 413 17.01 3.82 25.59
CA SER A 413 16.90 2.46 26.09
C SER A 413 15.80 2.42 27.16
N ILE A 414 14.89 1.49 27.03
CA ILE A 414 13.68 1.41 27.86
C ILE A 414 13.61 0.00 28.45
N ASP A 415 13.71 -0.07 29.79
CA ASP A 415 13.75 -1.32 30.55
C ASP A 415 12.42 -1.62 31.26
N ASN A 416 11.52 -0.62 31.37
CA ASN A 416 10.22 -0.75 31.98
C ASN A 416 9.11 -0.25 31.05
N GLN A 417 7.89 -0.77 31.21
CA GLN A 417 6.75 -0.30 30.44
C GLN A 417 6.43 1.17 30.76
N ILE A 418 6.23 1.96 29.72
CA ILE A 418 5.87 3.38 29.80
C ILE A 418 4.76 3.69 28.79
N GLU A 419 3.99 4.75 29.02
CA GLU A 419 2.92 5.19 28.10
C GLU A 419 3.40 6.30 27.17
N GLU A 420 4.34 7.11 27.64
CA GLU A 420 4.80 8.28 26.91
C GLU A 420 6.27 8.57 27.19
N LYS A 421 6.99 9.07 26.17
CA LYS A 421 8.33 9.67 26.33
C LYS A 421 8.45 10.92 25.46
N ILE A 422 8.95 11.99 26.06
CA ILE A 422 9.28 13.24 25.36
C ILE A 422 10.78 13.43 25.33
N ILE A 423 11.34 13.57 24.14
CA ILE A 423 12.75 13.88 23.90
C ILE A 423 12.86 15.37 23.58
N LYS A 424 13.45 16.11 24.52
CA LYS A 424 13.60 17.55 24.41
C LYS A 424 14.70 17.94 23.44
N ASN A 425 14.50 19.07 22.72
CA ASN A 425 15.47 19.62 21.77
C ASN A 425 15.93 18.60 20.73
N PHE A 426 14.99 17.77 20.22
CA PHE A 426 15.25 16.77 19.21
C PHE A 426 15.51 17.45 17.86
N ILE A 427 16.58 17.04 17.17
CA ILE A 427 16.91 17.55 15.84
C ILE A 427 16.47 16.52 14.81
N LEU A 428 15.44 16.86 14.04
CA LEU A 428 14.97 16.00 12.95
C LEU A 428 15.95 16.08 11.78
N LYS A 429 16.55 14.93 11.45
CA LYS A 429 17.41 14.73 10.27
C LYS A 429 16.73 13.68 9.37
N LYS A 430 17.31 13.40 8.22
CA LYS A 430 16.93 12.22 7.43
C LYS A 430 17.72 11.00 7.94
N PRO A 431 17.13 9.79 7.98
CA PRO A 431 15.74 9.40 7.71
C PRO A 431 14.77 9.92 8.77
N GLN A 432 13.46 9.91 8.43
CA GLN A 432 12.38 10.39 9.29
C GLN A 432 11.61 9.25 9.99
N ASP A 433 12.29 8.17 10.24
CA ASP A 433 11.73 6.99 10.87
C ASP A 433 12.56 6.61 12.09
N LEU A 434 11.87 6.17 13.15
CA LEU A 434 12.52 5.53 14.29
C LEU A 434 12.71 4.04 13.99
N LYS A 435 13.88 3.50 14.26
CA LYS A 435 14.15 2.07 14.29
C LYS A 435 14.01 1.59 15.72
N VAL A 436 13.23 0.56 15.95
CA VAL A 436 13.00 -0.04 17.27
C VAL A 436 13.48 -1.48 17.27
N GLU A 437 14.34 -1.79 18.23
CA GLU A 437 14.89 -3.13 18.44
C GLU A 437 14.41 -3.67 19.78
N CYS A 438 13.78 -4.84 19.77
CA CYS A 438 13.30 -5.57 20.96
C CYS A 438 13.63 -7.04 20.80
N ASN A 439 14.46 -7.61 21.66
CA ASN A 439 14.92 -8.99 21.52
C ASN A 439 15.46 -9.24 20.10
N ASP A 440 14.85 -10.18 19.35
CA ASP A 440 15.24 -10.54 17.99
C ASP A 440 14.40 -9.80 16.91
N PHE A 441 13.61 -8.79 17.30
CA PHE A 441 12.69 -8.11 16.39
C PHE A 441 13.10 -6.67 16.13
N ILE A 442 12.96 -6.25 14.88
CA ILE A 442 13.17 -4.87 14.44
C ILE A 442 11.90 -4.40 13.73
N PHE A 443 11.45 -3.20 14.08
CA PHE A 443 10.38 -2.53 13.33
C PHE A 443 10.66 -1.03 13.23
N TYR A 444 10.00 -0.36 12.30
CA TYR A 444 10.18 1.06 12.03
C TYR A 444 8.88 1.82 12.28
N VAL A 445 9.02 3.03 12.80
CA VAL A 445 7.89 3.92 13.11
C VAL A 445 8.12 5.27 12.45
N PRO A 446 7.22 5.70 11.56
CA PRO A 446 7.31 7.01 10.93
C PRO A 446 7.17 8.13 11.96
N ILE A 447 8.01 9.16 11.87
CA ILE A 447 7.85 10.40 12.63
C ILE A 447 6.84 11.29 11.90
N LEU A 448 5.78 11.68 12.59
CA LEU A 448 4.77 12.60 12.11
C LEU A 448 5.18 14.04 12.40
N ILE A 449 4.86 14.93 11.48
CA ILE A 449 5.12 16.37 11.60
C ILE A 449 3.82 17.10 11.32
N PRO A 450 3.02 17.41 12.36
CA PRO A 450 1.67 17.98 12.20
C PRO A 450 1.64 19.35 11.52
N ASN A 451 2.62 20.20 11.83
CA ASN A 451 2.70 21.58 11.34
C ASN A 451 3.93 21.77 10.47
N LYS A 452 3.90 21.21 9.25
CA LYS A 452 5.04 21.28 8.33
C LYS A 452 5.41 22.71 7.94
N GLU A 453 4.43 23.61 7.85
CA GLU A 453 4.63 25.02 7.47
C GLU A 453 5.53 25.73 8.47
N ASP A 454 5.39 25.47 9.76
CA ASP A 454 6.19 26.07 10.82
C ASP A 454 7.64 25.53 10.89
N ILE A 455 7.84 24.28 10.42
CA ILE A 455 9.13 23.59 10.52
C ILE A 455 9.97 23.79 9.25
N ILE A 456 9.31 24.02 8.11
CA ILE A 456 9.99 24.19 6.81
C ILE A 456 10.74 25.53 6.71
N THR A 457 10.48 26.48 7.60
CA THR A 457 10.95 27.86 7.41
C THR A 457 12.46 28.04 7.55
N ASP A 458 13.19 27.27 8.36
CA ASP A 458 14.62 27.55 8.54
C ASP A 458 15.57 26.34 8.56
N ASP A 459 15.20 25.16 9.04
CA ASP A 459 16.16 24.07 9.33
C ASP A 459 16.15 22.88 8.35
N LEU A 460 15.13 22.74 7.52
CA LEU A 460 15.14 21.79 6.37
C LEU A 460 15.71 22.42 5.10
N LYS A 461 16.11 23.67 5.13
CA LYS A 461 17.08 24.20 4.20
C LYS A 461 18.37 23.41 4.39
N LEU A 462 18.47 22.33 3.59
CA LEU A 462 19.72 21.61 3.39
C LEU A 462 20.65 21.74 4.60
N ASN A 463 20.49 20.93 5.63
CA ASN A 463 21.57 20.70 6.60
C ASN A 463 22.73 19.94 5.89
N PHE A 464 23.04 20.41 4.70
CA PHE A 464 24.29 20.19 4.03
C PHE A 464 25.19 21.35 4.45
N GLU A 465 26.04 21.15 5.38
CA GLU A 465 27.29 21.91 5.46
C GLU A 465 28.16 21.55 4.24
N LEU A 466 27.61 21.78 3.04
CA LEU A 466 28.36 21.74 1.81
C LEU A 466 29.03 23.09 1.65
N ASP A 467 30.36 23.12 1.76
CA ASP A 467 31.11 24.29 1.32
C ASP A 467 31.14 24.39 -0.22
N MET A 468 31.60 25.50 -0.76
CA MET A 468 31.70 25.72 -2.19
C MET A 468 32.51 24.63 -2.89
N LYS A 469 33.55 24.13 -2.21
CA LYS A 469 34.44 23.09 -2.73
C LYS A 469 33.68 21.76 -2.88
N ASP A 470 32.82 21.42 -1.93
CA ASP A 470 32.01 20.21 -1.98
C ASP A 470 31.03 20.24 -3.16
N ILE A 471 30.42 21.41 -3.41
CA ILE A 471 29.52 21.60 -4.56
C ILE A 471 30.29 21.48 -5.86
N ILE A 472 31.47 22.10 -5.96
CA ILE A 472 32.33 22.00 -7.13
C ILE A 472 32.83 20.57 -7.33
N ASP A 473 33.25 19.90 -6.27
CA ASP A 473 33.72 18.52 -6.32
C ASP A 473 32.60 17.55 -6.75
N TYR A 474 31.35 17.79 -6.31
CA TYR A 474 30.18 17.03 -6.76
C TYR A 474 29.84 17.31 -8.22
N LEU A 475 29.76 18.58 -8.61
CA LEU A 475 29.44 18.99 -9.99
C LEU A 475 30.54 18.58 -11.00
N SER A 476 31.78 18.46 -10.55
CA SER A 476 32.90 17.95 -11.35
C SER A 476 32.93 16.42 -11.50
N GLY A 477 31.98 15.72 -10.87
CA GLY A 477 31.88 14.26 -10.92
C GLY A 477 32.88 13.51 -10.04
N LYS A 478 33.52 14.18 -9.08
CA LYS A 478 34.43 13.56 -8.12
C LYS A 478 33.73 12.60 -7.18
N TYR A 479 32.45 12.86 -6.86
CA TYR A 479 31.59 11.99 -6.09
C TYR A 479 30.40 11.54 -6.97
N LYS A 480 30.08 10.25 -6.91
CA LYS A 480 29.01 9.65 -7.70
C LYS A 480 27.61 9.93 -7.13
N SER A 481 27.53 10.28 -5.85
CA SER A 481 26.27 10.60 -5.18
C SER A 481 26.52 11.54 -3.99
N ILE A 482 25.45 12.22 -3.54
CA ILE A 482 25.48 13.04 -2.32
C ILE A 482 25.75 12.18 -1.08
N SER A 483 25.23 10.97 -1.05
CA SER A 483 25.48 10.02 0.04
C SER A 483 26.97 9.63 0.14
N GLU A 484 27.67 9.55 -0.98
CA GLU A 484 29.12 9.34 -1.01
C GLU A 484 29.87 10.57 -0.45
N LEU A 485 29.47 11.78 -0.85
CA LEU A 485 30.00 13.04 -0.32
C LEU A 485 29.76 13.15 1.19
N GLU A 486 28.55 12.87 1.68
CA GLU A 486 28.20 12.86 3.10
C GLU A 486 29.04 11.84 3.90
N ARG A 487 29.22 10.64 3.34
CA ARG A 487 30.05 9.59 3.96
C ARG A 487 31.52 10.02 4.08
N MET A 488 32.06 10.63 3.03
CA MET A 488 33.45 11.13 3.05
C MET A 488 33.62 12.30 4.03
N LYS A 489 32.61 13.20 4.15
CA LYS A 489 32.65 14.27 5.16
C LYS A 489 32.63 13.75 6.60
N ARG A 490 31.85 12.71 6.89
CA ARG A 490 31.87 12.09 8.23
C ARG A 490 33.22 11.53 8.61
N ILE A 491 34.00 11.08 7.64
CA ILE A 491 35.37 10.60 7.87
C ILE A 491 36.33 11.76 8.18
N VAL A 492 36.10 12.94 7.56
CA VAL A 492 36.96 14.12 7.68
C VAL A 492 36.58 15.04 8.85
N SER A 493 35.28 15.08 9.25
CA SER A 493 34.78 16.00 10.30
C SER A 493 35.21 15.66 11.72
N ASN A 494 35.82 14.49 11.94
CA ASN A 494 36.45 14.19 13.20
C ASN A 494 37.75 14.99 13.45
N GLU A 495 38.22 15.83 12.51
CA GLU A 495 39.49 16.51 12.62
C GLU A 495 39.50 18.06 12.65
N LYS A 496 38.39 18.76 12.35
CA LYS A 496 38.42 20.25 12.36
C LYS A 496 37.07 20.91 12.67
N GLN A 497 36.85 21.23 13.92
CA GLN A 497 35.96 22.31 14.35
C GLN A 497 36.80 23.61 14.39
N ASP A 498 36.39 24.64 13.67
CA ASP A 498 36.64 26.07 13.73
C ASP A 498 37.14 26.69 12.42
N ARG A 499 36.21 27.40 11.75
CA ARG A 499 36.44 28.54 10.84
C ARG A 499 35.47 28.61 9.67
N ASN A 500 34.18 28.86 9.80
CA ASN A 500 33.41 29.08 8.56
C ASN A 500 32.02 29.79 8.70
N ASN A 501 31.74 30.47 9.82
CA ASN A 501 30.41 31.09 9.96
C ASN A 501 30.14 32.31 9.06
N GLU A 502 31.13 33.11 8.70
CA GLU A 502 30.91 34.31 7.88
C GLU A 502 30.76 34.03 6.38
N MET A 503 31.43 33.01 5.87
CA MET A 503 31.33 32.60 4.46
C MET A 503 30.00 31.91 4.15
N LEU A 504 29.40 31.21 5.10
CA LEU A 504 28.10 30.56 5.00
C LEU A 504 26.94 31.55 4.85
N ILE A 505 27.01 32.70 5.50
CA ILE A 505 25.97 33.75 5.40
C ILE A 505 26.00 34.40 4.01
N PHE A 506 27.17 34.70 3.48
CA PHE A 506 27.34 35.25 2.14
C PHE A 506 26.85 34.24 1.06
N PHE A 507 27.09 32.97 1.28
CA PHE A 507 26.72 31.90 0.36
C PHE A 507 25.20 31.65 0.37
N ARG A 508 24.56 31.66 1.55
CA ARG A 508 23.09 31.56 1.70
C ARG A 508 22.35 32.65 0.92
N GLN A 509 22.90 33.88 0.88
CA GLN A 509 22.28 35.00 0.16
C GLN A 509 22.48 34.93 -1.37
N ASN A 510 23.54 34.30 -1.83
CA ASN A 510 23.85 34.22 -3.28
C ASN A 510 23.46 32.90 -3.95
N LEU A 511 23.22 31.82 -3.16
CA LEU A 511 22.82 30.53 -3.71
C LEU A 511 21.46 30.61 -4.44
N GLN A 512 20.52 31.40 -3.93
CA GLN A 512 19.25 31.66 -4.64
C GLN A 512 19.43 32.43 -5.95
N ARG A 513 20.43 33.32 -6.04
CA ARG A 513 20.73 34.05 -7.27
C ARG A 513 21.47 33.15 -8.27
N PHE A 514 22.38 32.33 -7.81
CA PHE A 514 23.11 31.36 -8.63
C PHE A 514 22.18 30.27 -9.18
N TYR A 515 21.26 29.79 -8.35
CA TYR A 515 20.25 28.80 -8.75
C TYR A 515 19.26 29.35 -9.79
N LYS A 516 18.85 30.63 -9.66
CA LYS A 516 18.03 31.30 -10.69
C LYS A 516 18.78 31.49 -12.01
N ALA A 517 20.10 31.69 -11.98
CA ALA A 517 20.93 31.79 -13.16
C ALA A 517 21.17 30.43 -13.86
N LEU A 518 21.32 29.34 -13.08
CA LEU A 518 21.44 27.98 -13.60
C LEU A 518 20.12 27.43 -14.20
N LEU A 519 18.98 27.88 -13.72
CA LEU A 519 17.67 27.54 -14.30
C LEU A 519 17.31 28.38 -15.54
N ALA A 520 18.09 29.42 -15.84
CA ALA A 520 17.92 30.27 -17.01
C ALA A 520 18.88 29.90 -18.16
N LEU A 521 19.82 28.97 -17.94
CA LEU A 521 20.65 28.31 -18.94
C LEU A 521 20.05 26.98 -19.33
#